data_f96945dc6783eff1383d2d1b0ad9e4b9
#
_entry.id   f96945dc6783eff1383d2d1b0ad9e4b9
#
_cell.length_a   1.000
_cell.length_b   1.000
_cell.length_c   1.000
_cell.angle_alpha   90.00
_cell.angle_beta   90.00
_cell.angle_gamma   90.00
#
_symmetry.space_group_name_H-M   'P 1'
#
loop_
_entity.id
_entity.type
_entity.pdbx_description
1 polymer ?
#
loop_
_entity_poly.entity_id
_entity_poly.type
_entity_poly.pdbx_seq_one_letter_code
_entity_poly.pdbx_strand_id
1 'polypeptide(L)'
;MYDKTKYIYVGLDLHKEQHTAVIMDCFNEKLGEITFENKPSEFTKLITKCKKHCTDSKGIVFALENSYGYGRGLAAWLIERDYIVKDVNPALSYAYRKSVPQYKKNDSYDAQCVARVAINELNKLPDAMPEDMYWTLSQLVNRRANLKTHHIRLKNQLHEQVCVAYPSYKQFFQDIGRPTALYFWEHYPSPRLLRGKTVEELAEELIPVSHNQFSTRKCQIILDAVKADGDTTR
;
A
#
# COMPACT_ATOMS: atom_id res chain seq x y z
N MET A 1 -14.62 -27.18 -18.15
CA MET A 1 -15.69 -26.19 -17.90
C MET A 1 -16.45 -26.62 -16.66
N TYR A 2 -16.57 -25.75 -15.67
CA TYR A 2 -17.31 -26.07 -14.43
C TYR A 2 -18.81 -26.13 -14.69
N ASP A 3 -19.46 -27.20 -14.18
CA ASP A 3 -20.92 -27.28 -14.15
C ASP A 3 -21.41 -26.51 -12.91
N LYS A 4 -22.03 -25.36 -13.13
CA LYS A 4 -22.44 -24.42 -12.05
C LYS A 4 -23.41 -25.07 -11.05
N THR A 5 -24.19 -26.05 -11.47
CA THR A 5 -25.19 -26.70 -10.62
C THR A 5 -24.59 -27.62 -9.56
N LYS A 6 -23.31 -27.99 -9.74
CA LYS A 6 -22.58 -28.87 -8.82
C LYS A 6 -21.91 -28.13 -7.66
N TYR A 7 -22.13 -26.84 -7.52
CA TYR A 7 -21.48 -26.03 -6.49
C TYR A 7 -22.47 -25.18 -5.71
N ILE A 8 -22.11 -24.90 -4.49
CA ILE A 8 -22.55 -23.69 -3.77
C ILE A 8 -21.43 -22.66 -3.85
N TYR A 9 -21.80 -21.40 -3.81
CA TYR A 9 -20.91 -20.26 -4.00
C TYR A 9 -20.85 -19.43 -2.74
N VAL A 10 -19.68 -19.16 -2.27
CA VAL A 10 -19.43 -18.37 -1.06
C VAL A 10 -18.66 -17.13 -1.43
N GLY A 11 -19.34 -16.00 -1.44
CA GLY A 11 -18.68 -14.71 -1.61
C GLY A 11 -18.23 -14.16 -0.26
N LEU A 12 -17.05 -13.58 -0.23
CA LEU A 12 -16.45 -13.05 0.98
C LEU A 12 -16.13 -11.56 0.83
N ASP A 13 -16.61 -10.77 1.78
CA ASP A 13 -16.16 -9.42 2.05
C ASP A 13 -15.12 -9.46 3.17
N LEU A 14 -13.92 -8.95 2.88
CA LEU A 14 -12.70 -9.22 3.66
C LEU A 14 -12.20 -7.95 4.35
N HIS A 15 -12.28 -7.95 5.68
CA HIS A 15 -11.79 -6.87 6.53
C HIS A 15 -10.66 -7.32 7.45
N LYS A 16 -9.97 -6.36 8.05
CA LYS A 16 -8.81 -6.60 8.92
C LYS A 16 -9.15 -7.48 10.11
N GLU A 17 -10.27 -7.25 10.77
CA GLU A 17 -10.63 -7.89 12.04
C GLU A 17 -11.64 -9.02 11.85
N GLN A 18 -12.55 -8.90 10.91
CA GLN A 18 -13.59 -9.89 10.66
C GLN A 18 -13.90 -10.00 9.17
N HIS A 19 -14.42 -11.14 8.77
CA HIS A 19 -14.90 -11.42 7.42
C HIS A 19 -16.38 -11.72 7.42
N THR A 20 -17.08 -11.26 6.38
CA THR A 20 -18.49 -11.61 6.15
C THR A 20 -18.58 -12.47 4.91
N ALA A 21 -19.22 -13.64 5.07
CA ALA A 21 -19.44 -14.59 3.99
C ALA A 21 -20.92 -14.77 3.72
N VAL A 22 -21.31 -14.74 2.46
CA VAL A 22 -22.66 -15.06 1.98
C VAL A 22 -22.60 -16.31 1.13
N ILE A 23 -23.47 -17.26 1.45
CA ILE A 23 -23.62 -18.56 0.78
C ILE A 23 -24.79 -18.47 -0.18
N MET A 24 -24.57 -18.82 -1.44
CA MET A 24 -25.57 -18.77 -2.50
C MET A 24 -25.59 -20.05 -3.32
N ASP A 25 -26.72 -20.34 -3.94
CA ASP A 25 -26.81 -21.38 -4.96
C ASP A 25 -26.50 -20.86 -6.37
N CYS A 26 -26.55 -21.74 -7.36
CA CYS A 26 -26.30 -21.39 -8.76
C CYS A 26 -27.39 -20.51 -9.41
N PHE A 27 -28.54 -20.35 -8.74
CA PHE A 27 -29.68 -19.53 -9.18
C PHE A 27 -29.68 -18.13 -8.57
N ASN A 28 -28.60 -17.75 -7.85
CA ASN A 28 -28.47 -16.50 -7.11
C ASN A 28 -29.36 -16.38 -5.86
N GLU A 29 -29.87 -17.49 -5.34
CA GLU A 29 -30.63 -17.49 -4.10
C GLU A 29 -29.68 -17.55 -2.89
N LYS A 30 -29.93 -16.69 -1.91
CA LYS A 30 -29.14 -16.64 -0.67
C LYS A 30 -29.56 -17.78 0.26
N LEU A 31 -28.63 -18.70 0.51
CA LEU A 31 -28.86 -19.86 1.41
C LEU A 31 -28.53 -19.53 2.86
N GLY A 32 -27.55 -18.63 3.08
CA GLY A 32 -27.16 -18.27 4.43
C GLY A 32 -26.01 -17.23 4.44
N GLU A 33 -25.67 -16.79 5.64
CA GLU A 33 -24.55 -15.90 5.88
C GLU A 33 -23.88 -16.19 7.22
N ILE A 34 -22.65 -15.75 7.36
CA ILE A 34 -21.88 -15.80 8.59
C ILE A 34 -20.84 -14.69 8.61
N THR A 35 -20.69 -14.03 9.77
CA THR A 35 -19.56 -13.17 10.08
C THR A 35 -18.68 -13.85 11.12
N PHE A 36 -17.37 -13.81 10.92
CA PHE A 36 -16.39 -14.48 11.77
C PHE A 36 -15.09 -13.67 11.82
N GLU A 37 -14.33 -13.81 12.90
CA GLU A 37 -13.05 -13.10 13.07
C GLU A 37 -12.00 -13.61 12.09
N ASN A 38 -11.13 -12.72 11.65
CA ASN A 38 -10.00 -13.06 10.77
C ASN A 38 -8.89 -13.80 11.55
N LYS A 39 -9.20 -15.02 11.99
CA LYS A 39 -8.31 -15.91 12.74
C LYS A 39 -8.45 -17.34 12.23
N PRO A 40 -7.37 -18.11 12.05
CA PRO A 40 -7.43 -19.50 11.61
C PRO A 40 -8.35 -20.40 12.43
N SER A 41 -8.45 -20.16 13.74
CA SER A 41 -9.35 -20.88 14.64
C SER A 41 -10.85 -20.71 14.31
N GLU A 42 -11.20 -19.59 13.67
CA GLU A 42 -12.56 -19.23 13.31
C GLU A 42 -12.97 -19.72 11.90
N PHE A 43 -11.99 -20.00 11.04
CA PHE A 43 -12.26 -20.39 9.64
C PHE A 43 -13.05 -21.70 9.53
N THR A 44 -12.92 -22.60 10.51
CA THR A 44 -13.73 -23.83 10.56
C THR A 44 -15.22 -23.56 10.70
N LYS A 45 -15.63 -22.44 11.32
CA LYS A 45 -17.04 -22.05 11.45
C LYS A 45 -17.66 -21.77 10.09
N LEU A 46 -16.89 -21.14 9.17
CA LEU A 46 -17.31 -20.92 7.79
C LEU A 46 -17.63 -22.24 7.10
N ILE A 47 -16.71 -23.20 7.16
CA ILE A 47 -16.90 -24.52 6.53
C ILE A 47 -18.11 -25.25 7.13
N THR A 48 -18.25 -25.24 8.45
CA THR A 48 -19.37 -25.84 9.14
C THR A 48 -20.70 -25.25 8.69
N LYS A 49 -20.74 -23.93 8.49
CA LYS A 49 -21.94 -23.22 7.98
C LYS A 49 -22.22 -23.60 6.53
N CYS A 50 -21.20 -23.64 5.67
CA CYS A 50 -21.36 -24.01 4.26
C CYS A 50 -21.87 -25.45 4.09
N LYS A 51 -21.33 -26.40 4.86
CA LYS A 51 -21.71 -27.80 4.81
C LYS A 51 -23.18 -28.05 5.12
N LYS A 52 -23.85 -27.16 5.88
CA LYS A 52 -25.31 -27.27 6.14
C LYS A 52 -26.17 -27.06 4.89
N HIS A 53 -25.60 -26.41 3.87
CA HIS A 53 -26.29 -26.12 2.60
C HIS A 53 -25.72 -26.94 1.42
N CYS A 54 -24.76 -27.80 1.70
CA CYS A 54 -24.10 -28.66 0.71
C CYS A 54 -24.69 -30.07 0.84
N THR A 55 -25.18 -30.63 -0.26
CA THR A 55 -25.43 -32.08 -0.34
C THR A 55 -24.10 -32.77 -0.65
N ASP A 56 -23.98 -34.07 -0.30
CA ASP A 56 -22.71 -34.84 -0.48
C ASP A 56 -22.13 -34.80 -1.90
N SER A 57 -22.95 -34.46 -2.90
CA SER A 57 -22.55 -34.32 -4.31
C SER A 57 -22.17 -32.93 -4.74
N LYS A 58 -22.33 -31.89 -3.91
CA LYS A 58 -22.00 -30.49 -4.27
C LYS A 58 -20.70 -30.04 -3.68
N GLY A 59 -19.83 -29.48 -4.51
CA GLY A 59 -18.62 -28.79 -4.10
C GLY A 59 -18.91 -27.38 -3.56
N ILE A 60 -17.87 -26.77 -2.98
CA ILE A 60 -17.92 -25.39 -2.49
C ILE A 60 -16.90 -24.56 -3.26
N VAL A 61 -17.34 -23.44 -3.82
CA VAL A 61 -16.48 -22.44 -4.45
C VAL A 61 -16.43 -21.20 -3.56
N PHE A 62 -15.26 -20.82 -3.12
CA PHE A 62 -15.03 -19.57 -2.40
C PHE A 62 -14.55 -18.49 -3.37
N ALA A 63 -15.14 -17.33 -3.29
CA ALA A 63 -14.78 -16.17 -4.06
C ALA A 63 -14.37 -15.03 -3.13
N LEU A 64 -13.15 -14.53 -3.30
CA LEU A 64 -12.53 -13.53 -2.45
C LEU A 64 -12.22 -12.28 -3.26
N GLU A 65 -12.77 -11.13 -2.83
CA GLU A 65 -12.26 -9.84 -3.28
C GLU A 65 -11.02 -9.51 -2.45
N ASN A 66 -9.85 -9.31 -3.10
CA ASN A 66 -8.59 -9.03 -2.41
C ASN A 66 -8.01 -10.21 -1.58
N SER A 67 -7.89 -11.36 -2.22
CA SER A 67 -7.24 -12.56 -1.64
C SER A 67 -5.77 -12.33 -1.25
N TYR A 68 -5.14 -11.26 -1.74
CA TYR A 68 -3.75 -10.88 -1.43
C TYR A 68 -3.61 -9.89 -0.26
N GLY A 69 -4.71 -9.38 0.25
CA GLY A 69 -4.75 -8.48 1.40
C GLY A 69 -5.17 -9.19 2.68
N TYR A 70 -6.24 -8.70 3.29
CA TYR A 70 -6.77 -9.26 4.54
C TYR A 70 -7.30 -10.70 4.40
N GLY A 71 -7.64 -11.12 3.17
CA GLY A 71 -8.11 -12.47 2.89
C GLY A 71 -7.02 -13.51 2.69
N ARG A 72 -5.74 -13.12 2.67
CA ARG A 72 -4.62 -14.01 2.34
C ARG A 72 -4.56 -15.25 3.23
N GLY A 73 -4.67 -15.06 4.54
CA GLY A 73 -4.65 -16.18 5.51
C GLY A 73 -5.80 -17.15 5.29
N LEU A 74 -7.00 -16.63 5.03
CA LEU A 74 -8.17 -17.47 4.73
C LEU A 74 -8.01 -18.18 3.38
N ALA A 75 -7.52 -17.50 2.34
CA ALA A 75 -7.29 -18.09 1.02
C ALA A 75 -6.30 -19.27 1.10
N ALA A 76 -5.15 -19.07 1.74
CA ALA A 76 -4.15 -20.12 1.96
C ALA A 76 -4.75 -21.31 2.73
N TRP A 77 -5.44 -21.03 3.83
CA TRP A 77 -6.07 -22.04 4.65
C TRP A 77 -7.14 -22.88 3.91
N LEU A 78 -7.90 -22.26 3.00
CA LEU A 78 -8.88 -22.95 2.16
C LEU A 78 -8.21 -23.80 1.08
N ILE A 79 -7.18 -23.28 0.43
CA ILE A 79 -6.40 -23.98 -0.64
C ILE A 79 -5.69 -25.21 -0.07
N GLU A 80 -5.07 -25.10 1.12
CA GLU A 80 -4.47 -26.25 1.82
C GLU A 80 -5.44 -27.40 2.12
N ARG A 81 -6.75 -27.13 2.04
CA ARG A 81 -7.82 -28.10 2.26
C ARG A 81 -8.58 -28.47 1.00
N ASP A 82 -7.96 -28.25 -0.14
CA ASP A 82 -8.45 -28.60 -1.49
C ASP A 82 -9.79 -27.93 -1.88
N TYR A 83 -10.11 -26.76 -1.27
CA TYR A 83 -11.27 -25.99 -1.71
C TYR A 83 -10.93 -25.18 -2.96
N ILE A 84 -11.92 -24.99 -3.84
CA ILE A 84 -11.82 -24.09 -4.98
C ILE A 84 -11.91 -22.66 -4.46
N VAL A 85 -10.85 -21.89 -4.65
CA VAL A 85 -10.75 -20.47 -4.23
C VAL A 85 -10.46 -19.60 -5.45
N LYS A 86 -11.38 -18.69 -5.74
CA LYS A 86 -11.28 -17.77 -6.88
C LYS A 86 -10.99 -16.34 -6.41
N ASP A 87 -10.09 -15.66 -7.11
CA ASP A 87 -9.82 -14.24 -6.89
C ASP A 87 -10.76 -13.38 -7.74
N VAL A 88 -11.45 -12.45 -7.11
CA VAL A 88 -12.41 -11.56 -7.76
C VAL A 88 -11.85 -10.16 -7.85
N ASN A 89 -11.74 -9.66 -9.07
CA ASN A 89 -11.34 -8.27 -9.29
C ASN A 89 -12.40 -7.31 -8.70
N PRO A 90 -12.01 -6.35 -7.85
CA PRO A 90 -12.91 -5.36 -7.25
C PRO A 90 -13.78 -4.59 -8.26
N ALA A 91 -13.30 -4.41 -9.49
CA ALA A 91 -14.08 -3.76 -10.53
C ALA A 91 -15.34 -4.55 -10.93
N LEU A 92 -15.27 -5.89 -10.89
CA LEU A 92 -16.40 -6.75 -11.21
C LEU A 92 -17.46 -6.72 -10.09
N SER A 93 -17.07 -6.89 -8.85
CA SER A 93 -17.99 -6.81 -7.70
C SER A 93 -18.62 -5.42 -7.58
N TYR A 94 -17.86 -4.36 -7.86
CA TYR A 94 -18.36 -2.99 -7.91
C TYR A 94 -19.44 -2.78 -8.99
N ALA A 95 -19.27 -3.36 -10.18
CA ALA A 95 -20.30 -3.30 -11.23
C ALA A 95 -21.61 -3.94 -10.78
N TYR A 96 -21.55 -5.10 -10.11
CA TYR A 96 -22.73 -5.74 -9.53
C TYR A 96 -23.37 -4.90 -8.42
N ARG A 97 -22.57 -4.26 -7.55
CA ARG A 97 -23.09 -3.34 -6.53
C ARG A 97 -23.91 -2.21 -7.13
N LYS A 98 -23.43 -1.61 -8.22
CA LYS A 98 -24.11 -0.51 -8.90
C LYS A 98 -25.30 -0.91 -9.78
N SER A 99 -25.49 -2.18 -10.08
CA SER A 99 -26.63 -2.63 -10.87
C SER A 99 -27.97 -2.49 -10.13
N VAL A 100 -27.97 -2.26 -8.81
CA VAL A 100 -29.18 -2.09 -8.00
C VAL A 100 -29.33 -0.61 -7.60
N PRO A 101 -30.41 0.09 -8.05
CA PRO A 101 -30.57 1.53 -7.87
C PRO A 101 -30.66 2.03 -6.42
N GLN A 102 -31.11 1.19 -5.47
CA GLN A 102 -31.30 1.55 -4.07
C GLN A 102 -30.31 0.83 -3.15
N TYR A 103 -29.08 0.74 -3.55
CA TYR A 103 -28.04 0.08 -2.78
C TYR A 103 -27.77 0.76 -1.43
N LYS A 104 -27.98 0.02 -0.34
CA LYS A 104 -27.47 0.35 0.98
C LYS A 104 -26.20 -0.45 1.22
N LYS A 105 -25.07 0.22 1.35
CA LYS A 105 -23.78 -0.42 1.61
C LYS A 105 -23.83 -1.18 2.93
N ASN A 106 -23.62 -2.49 2.86
CA ASN A 106 -23.37 -3.36 4.00
C ASN A 106 -22.55 -4.58 3.57
N ASP A 107 -21.79 -5.12 4.49
CA ASP A 107 -20.83 -6.20 4.25
C ASP A 107 -21.51 -7.47 3.69
N SER A 108 -22.74 -7.77 4.11
CA SER A 108 -23.51 -8.90 3.57
C SER A 108 -23.84 -8.72 2.09
N TYR A 109 -24.23 -7.52 1.67
CA TYR A 109 -24.51 -7.25 0.27
C TYR A 109 -23.23 -7.23 -0.57
N ASP A 110 -22.14 -6.70 -0.03
CA ASP A 110 -20.85 -6.70 -0.71
C ASP A 110 -20.35 -8.13 -0.92
N ALA A 111 -20.42 -9.00 0.09
CA ALA A 111 -20.15 -10.44 -0.03
C ALA A 111 -21.09 -11.14 -1.04
N GLN A 112 -22.39 -10.78 -1.07
CA GLN A 112 -23.34 -11.29 -2.05
C GLN A 112 -22.94 -10.92 -3.49
N CYS A 113 -22.47 -9.69 -3.73
CA CYS A 113 -22.02 -9.28 -5.04
C CYS A 113 -20.79 -10.09 -5.48
N VAL A 114 -19.85 -10.39 -4.58
CA VAL A 114 -18.71 -11.27 -4.86
C VAL A 114 -19.15 -12.68 -5.24
N ALA A 115 -20.14 -13.26 -4.51
CA ALA A 115 -20.70 -14.55 -4.85
C ALA A 115 -21.35 -14.54 -6.24
N ARG A 116 -22.11 -13.50 -6.60
CA ARG A 116 -22.73 -13.36 -7.92
C ARG A 116 -21.72 -13.32 -9.06
N VAL A 117 -20.57 -12.65 -8.86
CA VAL A 117 -19.47 -12.68 -9.83
C VAL A 117 -18.99 -14.12 -10.03
N ALA A 118 -18.79 -14.87 -8.95
CA ALA A 118 -18.37 -16.27 -9.05
C ALA A 118 -19.39 -17.15 -9.76
N ILE A 119 -20.68 -16.99 -9.49
CA ILE A 119 -21.76 -17.73 -10.15
C ILE A 119 -21.75 -17.48 -11.67
N ASN A 120 -21.59 -16.23 -12.08
CA ASN A 120 -21.72 -15.85 -13.49
C ASN A 120 -20.42 -16.04 -14.29
N GLU A 121 -19.26 -15.83 -13.67
CA GLU A 121 -17.97 -15.78 -14.35
C GLU A 121 -16.97 -16.88 -13.91
N LEU A 122 -17.44 -17.95 -13.25
CA LEU A 122 -16.59 -18.98 -12.62
C LEU A 122 -15.43 -19.47 -13.50
N ASN A 123 -15.71 -19.72 -14.79
CA ASN A 123 -14.72 -20.25 -15.73
C ASN A 123 -13.66 -19.21 -16.17
N LYS A 124 -13.93 -17.92 -15.93
CA LYS A 124 -13.03 -16.81 -16.31
C LYS A 124 -12.25 -16.27 -15.13
N LEU A 125 -12.71 -16.57 -13.90
CA LEU A 125 -12.02 -16.10 -12.70
C LEU A 125 -10.71 -16.87 -12.49
N PRO A 126 -9.61 -16.18 -12.19
CA PRO A 126 -8.35 -16.81 -11.81
C PRO A 126 -8.50 -17.52 -10.45
N ASP A 127 -7.70 -18.55 -10.26
CA ASP A 127 -7.52 -19.15 -8.94
C ASP A 127 -6.76 -18.18 -8.03
N ALA A 128 -7.12 -18.14 -6.76
CA ALA A 128 -6.40 -17.35 -5.77
C ALA A 128 -5.00 -17.94 -5.55
N MET A 129 -3.98 -17.09 -5.55
CA MET A 129 -2.57 -17.48 -5.38
C MET A 129 -1.93 -16.67 -4.25
N PRO A 130 -2.34 -16.89 -2.98
CA PRO A 130 -1.95 -16.05 -1.83
C PRO A 130 -0.46 -16.08 -1.51
N GLU A 131 0.29 -17.05 -2.02
CA GLU A 131 1.74 -17.22 -1.81
C GLU A 131 2.58 -16.94 -3.07
N ASP A 132 2.00 -16.24 -4.05
CA ASP A 132 2.68 -15.90 -5.29
C ASP A 132 3.87 -14.96 -5.03
N MET A 133 5.02 -15.27 -5.65
CA MET A 133 6.20 -14.41 -5.68
C MET A 133 5.89 -13.03 -6.27
N TYR A 134 5.00 -12.95 -7.25
CA TYR A 134 4.56 -11.69 -7.86
C TYR A 134 3.84 -10.77 -6.87
N TRP A 135 3.06 -11.34 -5.94
CA TRP A 135 2.48 -10.56 -4.86
C TRP A 135 3.56 -9.92 -3.97
N THR A 136 4.57 -10.71 -3.58
CA THR A 136 5.69 -10.20 -2.78
C THR A 136 6.43 -9.09 -3.53
N LEU A 137 6.71 -9.28 -4.80
CA LEU A 137 7.34 -8.27 -5.65
C LEU A 137 6.49 -7.00 -5.75
N SER A 138 5.18 -7.14 -5.94
CA SER A 138 4.24 -6.02 -5.96
C SER A 138 4.26 -5.21 -4.65
N GLN A 139 4.31 -5.89 -3.48
CA GLN A 139 4.43 -5.21 -2.18
C GLN A 139 5.74 -4.41 -2.09
N LEU A 140 6.86 -4.98 -2.54
CA LEU A 140 8.16 -4.30 -2.54
C LEU A 140 8.17 -3.08 -3.48
N VAL A 141 7.61 -3.21 -4.68
CA VAL A 141 7.47 -2.10 -5.63
C VAL A 141 6.61 -0.98 -5.07
N ASN A 142 5.46 -1.31 -4.47
CA ASN A 142 4.58 -0.33 -3.84
C ASN A 142 5.28 0.35 -2.65
N ARG A 143 6.01 -0.40 -1.82
CA ARG A 143 6.78 0.15 -0.71
C ARG A 143 7.84 1.13 -1.21
N ARG A 144 8.58 0.74 -2.25
CA ARG A 144 9.57 1.62 -2.88
C ARG A 144 8.94 2.91 -3.42
N ALA A 145 7.80 2.82 -4.11
CA ALA A 145 7.07 3.98 -4.63
C ALA A 145 6.64 4.93 -3.51
N ASN A 146 6.10 4.41 -2.42
CA ASN A 146 5.70 5.19 -1.25
C ASN A 146 6.90 5.90 -0.60
N LEU A 147 8.01 5.20 -0.38
CA LEU A 147 9.24 5.78 0.16
C LEU A 147 9.78 6.90 -0.72
N LYS A 148 9.75 6.72 -2.05
CA LYS A 148 10.16 7.74 -3.00
C LYS A 148 9.27 9.00 -2.92
N THR A 149 7.95 8.82 -2.79
CA THR A 149 7.01 9.93 -2.62
C THR A 149 7.26 10.69 -1.31
N HIS A 150 7.49 9.99 -0.21
CA HIS A 150 7.82 10.61 1.07
C HIS A 150 9.15 11.36 1.02
N HIS A 151 10.16 10.77 0.39
CA HIS A 151 11.46 11.43 0.18
C HIS A 151 11.31 12.77 -0.58
N ILE A 152 10.52 12.78 -1.67
CA ILE A 152 10.25 14.00 -2.44
C ILE A 152 9.56 15.07 -1.57
N ARG A 153 8.56 14.66 -0.76
CA ARG A 153 7.86 15.59 0.14
C ARG A 153 8.79 16.22 1.17
N LEU A 154 9.61 15.40 1.83
CA LEU A 154 10.59 15.89 2.81
C LEU A 154 11.61 16.83 2.16
N LYS A 155 12.08 16.52 0.95
CA LYS A 155 12.98 17.37 0.21
C LYS A 155 12.37 18.73 -0.13
N ASN A 156 11.09 18.75 -0.52
CA ASN A 156 10.38 20.00 -0.79
C ASN A 156 10.20 20.84 0.49
N GLN A 157 9.86 20.23 1.62
CA GLN A 157 9.79 20.91 2.91
C GLN A 157 11.14 21.49 3.32
N LEU A 158 12.23 20.77 3.08
CA LEU A 158 13.59 21.29 3.33
C LEU A 158 13.90 22.49 2.44
N HIS A 159 13.53 22.46 1.15
CA HIS A 159 13.65 23.61 0.26
C HIS A 159 12.89 24.83 0.79
N GLU A 160 11.67 24.66 1.26
CA GLU A 160 10.85 25.75 1.82
C GLU A 160 11.51 26.37 3.06
N GLN A 161 12.04 25.57 3.95
CA GLN A 161 12.68 26.06 5.18
C GLN A 161 14.03 26.72 4.90
N VAL A 162 14.85 26.09 4.08
CA VAL A 162 16.20 26.60 3.77
C VAL A 162 16.14 27.92 3.01
N CYS A 163 15.19 28.11 2.10
CA CYS A 163 15.10 29.36 1.33
C CYS A 163 14.78 30.60 2.20
N VAL A 164 14.17 30.40 3.37
CA VAL A 164 13.90 31.48 4.32
C VAL A 164 15.19 31.96 5.00
N ALA A 165 16.06 31.03 5.38
CA ALA A 165 17.34 31.34 6.01
C ALA A 165 18.40 31.77 4.99
N TYR A 166 18.42 31.12 3.84
CA TYR A 166 19.43 31.28 2.80
C TYR A 166 18.78 31.49 1.42
N PRO A 167 18.41 32.71 1.03
CA PRO A 167 17.76 32.98 -0.26
C PRO A 167 18.53 32.41 -1.47
N SER A 168 19.85 32.51 -1.45
CA SER A 168 20.74 32.02 -2.51
C SER A 168 21.17 30.56 -2.37
N TYR A 169 20.53 29.74 -1.51
CA TYR A 169 20.93 28.38 -1.17
C TYR A 169 21.10 27.43 -2.37
N LYS A 170 20.44 27.70 -3.48
CA LYS A 170 20.54 26.88 -4.70
C LYS A 170 21.93 26.87 -5.29
N GLN A 171 22.77 27.87 -4.95
CA GLN A 171 24.15 27.96 -5.38
C GLN A 171 25.10 27.08 -4.54
N PHE A 172 24.66 26.67 -3.33
CA PHE A 172 25.52 25.98 -2.37
C PHE A 172 25.76 24.52 -2.78
N PHE A 173 24.68 23.81 -3.08
CA PHE A 173 24.70 22.38 -3.37
C PHE A 173 23.86 22.05 -4.60
N GLN A 174 24.31 21.06 -5.40
CA GLN A 174 23.51 20.55 -6.52
C GLN A 174 22.23 19.86 -6.05
N ASP A 175 22.32 19.20 -4.91
CA ASP A 175 21.20 18.49 -4.28
C ASP A 175 21.21 18.78 -2.78
N ILE A 176 20.13 19.38 -2.31
CA ILE A 176 19.92 19.81 -0.92
C ILE A 176 19.88 18.62 0.06
N GLY A 177 19.56 17.44 -0.41
CA GLY A 177 19.43 16.21 0.40
C GLY A 177 20.69 15.33 0.43
N ARG A 178 21.82 15.78 -0.16
CA ARG A 178 23.06 15.01 -0.06
C ARG A 178 23.72 15.14 1.32
N PRO A 179 24.52 14.15 1.74
CA PRO A 179 25.13 14.14 3.07
C PRO A 179 25.83 15.46 3.44
N THR A 180 26.63 16.02 2.55
CA THR A 180 27.31 17.30 2.80
C THR A 180 26.36 18.47 2.97
N ALA A 181 25.29 18.51 2.18
CA ALA A 181 24.25 19.53 2.31
C ALA A 181 23.47 19.37 3.62
N LEU A 182 23.08 18.14 3.98
CA LEU A 182 22.39 17.86 5.25
C LEU A 182 23.26 18.22 6.45
N TYR A 183 24.56 17.85 6.42
CA TYR A 183 25.51 18.27 7.43
C TYR A 183 25.55 19.79 7.58
N PHE A 184 25.61 20.51 6.43
CA PHE A 184 25.63 21.98 6.44
C PHE A 184 24.35 22.57 7.07
N TRP A 185 23.16 22.08 6.70
CA TRP A 185 21.90 22.59 7.26
C TRP A 185 21.76 22.30 8.76
N GLU A 186 22.31 21.18 9.22
CA GLU A 186 22.30 20.79 10.62
C GLU A 186 23.21 21.67 11.47
N HIS A 187 24.42 21.99 10.99
CA HIS A 187 25.42 22.75 11.73
C HIS A 187 25.28 24.26 11.53
N TYR A 188 24.71 24.67 10.42
CA TYR A 188 24.47 26.05 10.07
C TYR A 188 23.00 26.32 9.74
N PRO A 189 22.06 26.12 10.70
CA PRO A 189 20.63 26.39 10.47
C PRO A 189 20.33 27.87 10.27
N SER A 190 21.27 28.78 10.60
CA SER A 190 21.14 30.21 10.40
C SER A 190 22.43 30.83 9.84
N PRO A 191 22.33 31.80 8.91
CA PRO A 191 23.50 32.53 8.37
C PRO A 191 24.38 33.18 9.44
N ARG A 192 23.81 33.49 10.59
CA ARG A 192 24.54 34.10 11.73
C ARG A 192 25.70 33.24 12.21
N LEU A 193 25.57 31.91 12.10
CA LEU A 193 26.64 30.98 12.50
C LEU A 193 27.82 30.95 11.55
N LEU A 194 27.67 31.53 10.35
CA LEU A 194 28.73 31.68 9.37
C LEU A 194 29.45 33.04 9.50
N ARG A 195 29.00 33.95 10.37
CA ARG A 195 29.64 35.24 10.56
C ARG A 195 31.05 35.09 11.13
N GLY A 196 32.01 35.64 10.44
CA GLY A 196 33.43 35.58 10.84
C GLY A 196 34.14 34.27 10.50
N LYS A 197 33.42 33.27 9.96
CA LYS A 197 34.06 32.04 9.45
C LYS A 197 34.85 32.32 8.21
N THR A 198 36.05 31.74 8.18
CA THR A 198 36.91 31.78 6.99
C THR A 198 36.58 30.64 6.03
N VAL A 199 37.09 30.76 4.80
CA VAL A 199 36.91 29.71 3.78
C VAL A 199 37.60 28.42 4.21
N GLU A 200 38.76 28.55 4.85
CA GLU A 200 39.57 27.43 5.34
C GLU A 200 38.82 26.65 6.43
N GLU A 201 38.27 27.33 7.43
CA GLU A 201 37.50 26.71 8.53
C GLU A 201 36.27 25.98 7.98
N LEU A 202 35.53 26.56 7.05
CA LEU A 202 34.39 25.92 6.44
C LEU A 202 34.79 24.72 5.58
N ALA A 203 35.93 24.81 4.91
CA ALA A 203 36.47 23.73 4.09
C ALA A 203 36.93 22.54 4.94
N GLU A 204 37.59 22.79 6.08
CA GLU A 204 38.01 21.75 7.02
C GLU A 204 36.83 20.91 7.53
N GLU A 205 35.67 21.51 7.68
CA GLU A 205 34.46 20.80 8.10
C GLU A 205 33.76 20.07 6.94
N LEU A 206 33.59 20.68 5.77
CA LEU A 206 32.76 20.15 4.68
C LEU A 206 33.49 19.15 3.77
N ILE A 207 34.82 19.31 3.58
CA ILE A 207 35.58 18.44 2.69
C ILE A 207 35.59 16.98 3.17
N PRO A 208 35.85 16.68 4.46
CA PRO A 208 35.79 15.31 4.96
C PRO A 208 34.44 14.67 4.80
N VAL A 209 33.34 15.39 5.12
CA VAL A 209 31.97 14.90 4.99
C VAL A 209 31.61 14.56 3.55
N SER A 210 32.22 15.26 2.60
CA SER A 210 32.00 15.02 1.17
C SER A 210 32.88 13.92 0.58
N HIS A 211 33.69 13.22 1.38
CA HIS A 211 34.74 12.33 0.90
C HIS A 211 35.70 13.01 -0.10
N ASN A 212 36.10 14.23 0.20
CA ASN A 212 36.99 15.10 -0.62
C ASN A 212 36.39 15.48 -1.99
N GLN A 213 35.08 15.39 -2.18
CA GLN A 213 34.42 15.85 -3.41
C GLN A 213 33.99 17.32 -3.35
N PHE A 214 33.98 17.93 -2.18
CA PHE A 214 33.69 19.35 -1.99
C PHE A 214 35.01 20.16 -2.05
N SER A 215 34.99 21.37 -2.56
CA SER A 215 36.21 22.18 -2.77
C SER A 215 36.14 23.47 -1.97
N THR A 216 37.31 24.02 -1.63
CA THR A 216 37.49 25.37 -1.04
C THR A 216 36.80 26.46 -1.86
N ARG A 217 36.83 26.35 -3.20
CA ARG A 217 36.09 27.26 -4.08
C ARG A 217 34.57 27.24 -3.81
N LYS A 218 33.99 26.07 -3.48
CA LYS A 218 32.57 25.97 -3.11
C LYS A 218 32.27 26.62 -1.76
N CYS A 219 33.17 26.49 -0.80
CA CYS A 219 33.05 27.20 0.49
C CYS A 219 33.08 28.72 0.29
N GLN A 220 33.96 29.24 -0.58
CA GLN A 220 33.98 30.65 -0.96
C GLN A 220 32.63 31.09 -1.55
N ILE A 221 32.09 30.34 -2.53
CA ILE A 221 30.76 30.64 -3.13
C ILE A 221 29.66 30.73 -2.06
N ILE A 222 29.67 29.84 -1.09
CA ILE A 222 28.70 29.85 0.00
C ILE A 222 28.81 31.12 0.82
N LEU A 223 30.04 31.47 1.28
CA LEU A 223 30.26 32.64 2.11
C LEU A 223 29.96 33.95 1.36
N ASP A 224 30.34 34.01 0.08
CA ASP A 224 30.04 35.18 -0.77
C ASP A 224 28.53 35.37 -0.98
N ALA A 225 27.82 34.28 -1.24
CA ALA A 225 26.38 34.32 -1.42
C ALA A 225 25.65 34.71 -0.12
N VAL A 226 26.05 34.16 1.04
CA VAL A 226 25.52 34.54 2.34
C VAL A 226 25.76 36.01 2.65
N LYS A 227 26.96 36.51 2.32
CA LYS A 227 27.29 37.93 2.48
C LYS A 227 26.49 38.85 1.55
N ALA A 228 26.24 38.41 0.33
CA ALA A 228 25.46 39.15 -0.66
C ALA A 228 23.95 39.17 -0.30
N ASP A 229 23.44 38.07 0.26
CA ASP A 229 22.02 37.96 0.73
C ASP A 229 21.74 38.91 1.93
N GLY A 230 22.78 39.32 2.66
CA GLY A 230 22.64 40.16 3.84
C GLY A 230 22.07 39.44 5.05
N ASP A 231 21.69 40.22 6.06
CA ASP A 231 21.10 39.68 7.30
C ASP A 231 19.67 39.19 7.08
N THR A 232 19.52 37.91 6.82
CA THR A 232 18.22 37.26 6.93
C THR A 232 17.86 37.16 8.43
N THR A 233 16.88 37.87 8.84
CA THR A 233 16.57 38.18 10.27
C THR A 233 15.79 37.10 10.98
N ARG A 234 15.86 35.86 10.60
CA ARG A 234 15.10 34.83 11.31
C ARG A 234 15.87 33.56 11.50
#